data_9a9092caf9ba91c87ed7f93be11c62fe
#
_entry.id   9a9092caf9ba91c87ed7f93be11c62fe
#
_cell.length_a   1.000
_cell.length_b   1.000
_cell.length_c   1.000
_cell.angle_alpha   90.00
_cell.angle_beta   90.00
_cell.angle_gamma   90.00
#
_symmetry.space_group_name_H-M   'P 1'
#
loop_
_entity.id
_entity.type
_entity.pdbx_description
1 polymer ?
#
loop_
_entity_poly.entity_id
_entity_poly.type
_entity_poly.pdbx_seq_one_letter_code
_entity_poly.pdbx_strand_id
1 'polypeptide(L)'
;MGIISVEQVDHLYWLGRYTERVFTTLKLFSNSFDKMIDTNDEVYGKYCEMLDIPNIYSSKEDFLTRYPFDDSIPDSIISNLLRAYDNAIVLRETIGSDALSYIQLSVYEMNNAAKSISPMIEIQHIMDDLLSFWGIIDDQID
;
A
#
# COMPACT_ATOMS: atom_id res chain seq x y z
N MET A 1 0.60 -20.78 -18.14
CA MET A 1 -0.58 -19.91 -18.04
C MET A 1 -1.26 -19.79 -19.40
N GLY A 2 -2.59 -19.79 -19.44
CA GLY A 2 -3.33 -19.69 -20.69
C GLY A 2 -3.32 -18.29 -21.31
N ILE A 3 -4.15 -18.10 -22.32
CA ILE A 3 -4.29 -16.82 -23.00
C ILE A 3 -4.91 -15.81 -22.04
N ILE A 4 -4.26 -14.66 -21.90
CA ILE A 4 -4.74 -13.56 -21.07
C ILE A 4 -5.53 -12.60 -21.93
N SER A 5 -6.77 -12.26 -21.53
CA SER A 5 -7.58 -11.28 -22.26
C SER A 5 -7.03 -9.88 -22.10
N VAL A 6 -7.49 -8.96 -22.94
CA VAL A 6 -7.10 -7.53 -22.84
C VAL A 6 -7.51 -6.97 -21.49
N GLU A 7 -8.68 -7.33 -20.99
CA GLU A 7 -9.16 -6.89 -19.67
C GLU A 7 -8.27 -7.38 -18.55
N GLN A 8 -7.82 -8.65 -18.63
CA GLN A 8 -6.92 -9.23 -17.64
C GLN A 8 -5.56 -8.53 -17.66
N VAL A 9 -5.03 -8.21 -18.84
CA VAL A 9 -3.78 -7.47 -18.98
C VAL A 9 -3.90 -6.10 -18.31
N ASP A 10 -5.01 -5.42 -18.53
CA ASP A 10 -5.27 -4.10 -17.93
C ASP A 10 -5.31 -4.21 -16.39
N HIS A 11 -6.06 -5.16 -15.85
CA HIS A 11 -6.12 -5.38 -14.40
C HIS A 11 -4.76 -5.76 -13.82
N LEU A 12 -3.99 -6.57 -14.54
CA LEU A 12 -2.65 -6.97 -14.11
C LEU A 12 -1.71 -5.77 -14.05
N TYR A 13 -1.77 -4.90 -15.06
CA TYR A 13 -1.00 -3.66 -15.08
C TYR A 13 -1.30 -2.79 -13.84
N TRP A 14 -2.60 -2.57 -13.56
CA TRP A 14 -3.00 -1.72 -12.43
C TRP A 14 -2.70 -2.38 -11.09
N LEU A 15 -2.82 -3.70 -10.99
CA LEU A 15 -2.40 -4.43 -9.79
C LEU A 15 -0.92 -4.17 -9.50
N GLY A 16 -0.07 -4.26 -10.52
CA GLY A 16 1.35 -3.97 -10.39
C GLY A 16 1.61 -2.53 -9.95
N ARG A 17 0.92 -1.58 -10.58
CA ARG A 17 1.09 -0.14 -10.26
C ARG A 17 0.66 0.16 -8.82
N TYR A 18 -0.49 -0.35 -8.39
CA TYR A 18 -0.99 -0.06 -7.05
C TYR A 18 -0.14 -0.73 -5.96
N THR A 19 0.29 -1.98 -6.16
CA THR A 19 1.16 -2.64 -5.18
C THR A 19 2.51 -1.95 -5.07
N GLU A 20 3.09 -1.55 -6.20
CA GLU A 20 4.34 -0.80 -6.21
C GLU A 20 4.19 0.55 -5.47
N ARG A 21 3.10 1.25 -5.73
CA ARG A 21 2.83 2.53 -5.06
C ARG A 21 2.68 2.34 -3.55
N VAL A 22 1.94 1.33 -3.12
CA VAL A 22 1.80 1.03 -1.69
C VAL A 22 3.16 0.75 -1.06
N PHE A 23 3.96 -0.10 -1.68
CA PHE A 23 5.28 -0.44 -1.16
C PHE A 23 6.18 0.79 -1.05
N THR A 24 6.26 1.58 -2.12
CA THR A 24 7.10 2.78 -2.15
C THR A 24 6.67 3.80 -1.12
N THR A 25 5.36 4.06 -1.00
CA THR A 25 4.86 5.05 -0.04
C THR A 25 5.03 4.57 1.40
N LEU A 26 4.85 3.27 1.68
CA LEU A 26 5.11 2.71 3.00
C LEU A 26 6.59 2.81 3.37
N LYS A 27 7.47 2.52 2.42
CA LYS A 27 8.91 2.60 2.65
C LYS A 27 9.33 4.04 2.97
N LEU A 28 8.84 5.00 2.20
CA LEU A 28 9.12 6.42 2.45
C LEU A 28 8.54 6.87 3.78
N PHE A 29 7.32 6.45 4.09
CA PHE A 29 6.66 6.76 5.35
C PHE A 29 7.46 6.18 6.53
N SER A 30 7.86 4.92 6.43
CA SER A 30 8.65 4.25 7.46
C SER A 30 9.98 4.96 7.70
N ASN A 31 10.68 5.32 6.63
CA ASN A 31 11.98 5.99 6.72
C ASN A 31 11.87 7.40 7.31
N SER A 32 10.72 8.05 7.13
CA SER A 32 10.50 9.43 7.59
C SER A 32 9.78 9.51 8.93
N PHE A 33 9.28 8.39 9.43
CA PHE A 33 8.40 8.37 10.60
C PHE A 33 9.05 8.97 11.85
N ASP A 34 10.25 8.52 12.19
CA ASP A 34 10.97 9.02 13.36
C ASP A 34 11.25 10.52 13.24
N LYS A 35 11.59 10.96 12.03
CA LYS A 35 11.82 12.37 11.75
C LYS A 35 10.55 13.20 11.97
N MET A 36 9.42 12.68 11.52
CA MET A 36 8.14 13.37 11.69
C MET A 36 7.72 13.45 13.14
N ILE A 37 8.03 12.43 13.96
CA ILE A 37 7.72 12.44 15.39
C ILE A 37 8.61 13.44 16.13
N ASP A 38 9.90 13.48 15.81
CA ASP A 38 10.91 14.22 16.58
C ASP A 38 11.01 15.70 16.19
N THR A 39 10.43 16.11 15.07
CA THR A 39 10.53 17.48 14.58
C THR A 39 9.16 18.18 14.61
N ASN A 40 9.16 19.46 14.24
CA ASN A 40 7.93 20.26 14.17
C ASN A 40 7.09 19.85 12.96
N ASP A 41 5.94 20.51 12.79
CA ASP A 41 4.90 20.13 11.83
C ASP A 41 5.28 20.27 10.36
N GLU A 42 6.44 20.82 10.04
CA GLU A 42 6.77 21.11 8.62
C GLU A 42 7.22 19.90 7.81
N VAL A 43 7.72 18.83 8.45
CA VAL A 43 8.30 17.69 7.76
C VAL A 43 7.25 16.94 6.94
N TYR A 44 6.03 16.80 7.47
CA TYR A 44 4.98 16.09 6.73
C TYR A 44 4.55 16.85 5.46
N GLY A 45 4.62 18.18 5.49
CA GLY A 45 4.34 18.99 4.31
C GLY A 45 5.31 18.71 3.17
N LYS A 46 6.60 18.57 3.50
CA LYS A 46 7.63 18.19 2.53
C LYS A 46 7.41 16.78 1.98
N TYR A 47 6.97 15.87 2.82
CA TYR A 47 6.62 14.52 2.41
C TYR A 47 5.48 14.54 1.37
N CYS A 48 4.44 15.33 1.63
CA CYS A 48 3.34 15.51 0.69
C CYS A 48 3.81 16.06 -0.65
N GLU A 49 4.71 17.05 -0.64
CA GLU A 49 5.31 17.61 -1.85
C GLU A 49 6.08 16.54 -2.63
N MET A 50 6.90 15.77 -1.93
CA MET A 50 7.73 14.73 -2.54
C MET A 50 6.88 13.66 -3.24
N LEU A 51 5.74 13.31 -2.65
CA LEU A 51 4.82 12.32 -3.21
C LEU A 51 3.81 12.90 -4.19
N ASP A 52 3.81 14.22 -4.37
CA ASP A 52 2.85 14.91 -5.23
C ASP A 52 1.40 14.61 -4.81
N ILE A 53 1.15 14.66 -3.51
CA ILE A 53 -0.20 14.50 -2.95
C ILE A 53 -0.65 15.81 -2.30
N PRO A 54 -1.98 16.08 -2.29
CA PRO A 54 -2.49 17.30 -1.66
C PRO A 54 -2.23 17.27 -0.14
N ASN A 55 -1.79 18.42 0.40
CA ASN A 55 -1.66 18.55 1.85
C ASN A 55 -2.99 19.04 2.41
N ILE A 56 -3.85 18.10 2.77
CA ILE A 56 -5.19 18.35 3.34
C ILE A 56 -5.19 18.20 4.86
N TYR A 57 -4.03 18.03 5.47
CA TYR A 57 -3.87 17.69 6.88
C TYR A 57 -3.65 18.93 7.72
N SER A 58 -4.22 18.96 8.93
CA SER A 58 -4.16 20.11 9.82
C SER A 58 -2.92 20.13 10.71
N SER A 59 -2.27 18.97 10.91
CA SER A 59 -1.11 18.84 11.78
C SER A 59 -0.36 17.55 11.42
N LYS A 60 0.82 17.35 12.01
CA LYS A 60 1.56 16.10 11.80
C LYS A 60 0.81 14.91 12.40
N GLU A 61 0.14 15.08 13.53
CA GLU A 61 -0.67 14.03 14.14
C GLU A 61 -1.83 13.66 13.23
N ASP A 62 -2.48 14.64 12.62
CA ASP A 62 -3.54 14.42 11.65
C ASP A 62 -3.01 13.65 10.43
N PHE A 63 -1.86 14.04 9.92
CA PHE A 63 -1.22 13.35 8.80
C PHE A 63 -0.87 11.91 9.16
N LEU A 64 -0.22 11.68 10.30
CA LEU A 64 0.24 10.35 10.71
C LEU A 64 -0.91 9.38 10.97
N THR A 65 -2.08 9.87 11.38
CA THR A 65 -3.24 9.02 11.66
C THR A 65 -4.14 8.84 10.45
N ARG A 66 -4.19 9.80 9.54
CA ARG A 66 -5.13 9.77 8.41
C ARG A 66 -4.51 9.33 7.10
N TYR A 67 -3.31 9.81 6.76
CA TYR A 67 -2.72 9.50 5.46
C TYR A 67 -2.54 8.00 5.23
N PRO A 68 -2.01 7.22 6.19
CA PRO A 68 -1.87 5.78 5.94
C PRO A 68 -3.19 5.03 5.93
N PHE A 69 -4.18 5.43 6.73
CA PHE A 69 -5.28 4.55 7.16
C PHE A 69 -6.67 5.01 6.78
N ASP A 70 -6.86 6.23 6.29
CA ASP A 70 -8.20 6.77 6.02
C ASP A 70 -8.61 6.46 4.58
N ASP A 71 -9.52 5.50 4.43
CA ASP A 71 -9.98 5.06 3.11
C ASP A 71 -10.91 6.06 2.42
N SER A 72 -11.35 7.11 3.11
CA SER A 72 -12.10 8.20 2.49
C SER A 72 -11.21 9.17 1.72
N ILE A 73 -9.90 9.11 1.94
CA ILE A 73 -8.92 9.94 1.23
C ILE A 73 -8.41 9.17 0.02
N PRO A 74 -8.66 9.66 -1.22
CA PRO A 74 -8.30 8.90 -2.43
C PRO A 74 -6.80 8.60 -2.57
N ASP A 75 -5.94 9.47 -2.05
CA ASP A 75 -4.49 9.31 -2.16
C ASP A 75 -3.86 8.60 -0.96
N SER A 76 -4.66 8.14 0.01
CA SER A 76 -4.13 7.46 1.18
C SER A 76 -3.50 6.11 0.82
N ILE A 77 -2.63 5.63 1.70
CA ILE A 77 -1.97 4.34 1.48
C ILE A 77 -3.00 3.21 1.44
N ILE A 78 -3.94 3.20 2.40
CA ILE A 78 -4.99 2.17 2.42
C ILE A 78 -5.86 2.20 1.15
N SER A 79 -6.16 3.37 0.62
CA SER A 79 -6.97 3.48 -0.60
C SER A 79 -6.28 2.82 -1.79
N ASN A 80 -4.97 3.02 -1.93
CA ASN A 80 -4.21 2.36 -2.99
C ASN A 80 -4.12 0.84 -2.78
N LEU A 81 -3.99 0.40 -1.53
CA LEU A 81 -3.98 -1.02 -1.21
C LEU A 81 -5.32 -1.68 -1.54
N LEU A 82 -6.43 -1.01 -1.24
CA LEU A 82 -7.76 -1.51 -1.58
C LEU A 82 -7.98 -1.59 -3.09
N ARG A 83 -7.43 -0.66 -3.87
CA ARG A 83 -7.46 -0.74 -5.34
C ARG A 83 -6.65 -1.94 -5.83
N ALA A 84 -5.50 -2.21 -5.22
CA ALA A 84 -4.72 -3.41 -5.52
C ALA A 84 -5.54 -4.67 -5.23
N TYR A 85 -6.20 -4.70 -4.08
CA TYR A 85 -7.04 -5.82 -3.67
C TYR A 85 -8.18 -6.06 -4.68
N ASP A 86 -8.87 -5.02 -5.10
CA ASP A 86 -9.95 -5.14 -6.08
C ASP A 86 -9.45 -5.75 -7.39
N ASN A 87 -8.30 -5.30 -7.88
CA ASN A 87 -7.70 -5.88 -9.09
C ASN A 87 -7.25 -7.34 -8.88
N ALA A 88 -6.74 -7.65 -7.69
CA ALA A 88 -6.32 -9.02 -7.36
C ALA A 88 -7.51 -9.99 -7.34
N ILE A 89 -8.66 -9.55 -6.81
CA ILE A 89 -9.87 -10.37 -6.79
C ILE A 89 -10.32 -10.72 -8.22
N VAL A 90 -10.33 -9.73 -9.10
CA VAL A 90 -10.70 -9.95 -10.51
C VAL A 90 -9.76 -10.95 -11.18
N LEU A 91 -8.49 -10.91 -10.79
CA LEU A 91 -7.43 -11.72 -11.39
C LEU A 91 -7.17 -13.05 -10.66
N ARG A 92 -7.99 -13.43 -9.68
CA ARG A 92 -7.67 -14.54 -8.78
C ARG A 92 -7.39 -15.85 -9.51
N GLU A 93 -8.07 -16.12 -10.61
CA GLU A 93 -7.84 -17.32 -11.41
C GLU A 93 -6.49 -17.28 -12.16
N THR A 94 -6.01 -16.08 -12.44
CA THR A 94 -4.73 -15.86 -13.14
C THR A 94 -3.56 -15.86 -12.18
N ILE A 95 -3.68 -15.15 -11.03
CA ILE A 95 -2.56 -14.99 -10.09
C ILE A 95 -2.49 -16.09 -9.04
N GLY A 96 -3.61 -16.79 -8.81
CA GLY A 96 -3.67 -17.88 -7.84
C GLY A 96 -4.03 -17.43 -6.43
N SER A 97 -4.47 -18.40 -5.62
CA SER A 97 -4.95 -18.13 -4.27
C SER A 97 -3.86 -17.68 -3.32
N ASP A 98 -2.62 -18.13 -3.50
CA ASP A 98 -1.52 -17.74 -2.62
C ASP A 98 -1.19 -16.25 -2.78
N ALA A 99 -1.11 -15.78 -4.04
CA ALA A 99 -0.87 -14.36 -4.31
C ALA A 99 -2.00 -13.51 -3.75
N LEU A 100 -3.25 -13.91 -4.00
CA LEU A 100 -4.41 -13.18 -3.45
C LEU A 100 -4.36 -13.13 -1.93
N SER A 101 -3.95 -14.22 -1.27
CA SER A 101 -3.88 -14.29 0.19
C SER A 101 -2.90 -13.27 0.76
N TYR A 102 -1.77 -13.02 0.10
CA TYR A 102 -0.83 -12.01 0.57
C TYR A 102 -1.40 -10.60 0.48
N ILE A 103 -2.18 -10.30 -0.56
CA ILE A 103 -2.85 -9.01 -0.65
C ILE A 103 -3.93 -8.87 0.44
N GLN A 104 -4.72 -9.91 0.67
CA GLN A 104 -5.72 -9.93 1.75
C GLN A 104 -5.06 -9.74 3.12
N LEU A 105 -3.95 -10.42 3.36
CA LEU A 105 -3.20 -10.30 4.60
C LEU A 105 -2.70 -8.88 4.80
N SER A 106 -2.22 -8.23 3.72
CA SER A 106 -1.76 -6.85 3.78
C SER A 106 -2.89 -5.89 4.18
N VAL A 107 -4.11 -6.09 3.65
CA VAL A 107 -5.27 -5.27 4.04
C VAL A 107 -5.59 -5.48 5.52
N TYR A 108 -5.60 -6.73 5.97
CA TYR A 108 -5.86 -7.05 7.37
C TYR A 108 -4.83 -6.40 8.30
N GLU A 109 -3.56 -6.49 7.95
CA GLU A 109 -2.47 -5.91 8.76
C GLU A 109 -2.52 -4.39 8.75
N MET A 110 -2.95 -3.77 7.64
CA MET A 110 -3.12 -2.32 7.57
C MET A 110 -4.21 -1.86 8.55
N ASN A 111 -5.31 -2.59 8.63
CA ASN A 111 -6.39 -2.29 9.57
C ASN A 111 -5.91 -2.47 11.02
N ASN A 112 -5.08 -3.46 11.29
CA ASN A 112 -4.48 -3.66 12.62
C ASN A 112 -3.50 -2.54 12.96
N ALA A 113 -2.69 -2.11 12.00
CA ALA A 113 -1.74 -1.02 12.19
C ALA A 113 -2.45 0.27 12.59
N ALA A 114 -3.64 0.52 12.04
CA ALA A 114 -4.43 1.70 12.35
C ALA A 114 -4.83 1.77 13.83
N LYS A 115 -4.90 0.63 14.50
CA LYS A 115 -5.29 0.51 15.91
C LYS A 115 -4.10 0.28 16.83
N SER A 116 -2.90 0.17 16.28
CA SER A 116 -1.70 -0.18 17.03
C SER A 116 -1.05 1.04 17.65
N ILE A 117 -0.44 0.86 18.83
CA ILE A 117 0.41 1.87 19.46
C ILE A 117 1.72 2.01 18.70
N SER A 118 2.19 0.91 18.09
CA SER A 118 3.45 0.85 17.34
C SER A 118 3.20 0.32 15.93
N PRO A 119 2.64 1.15 15.03
CA PRO A 119 2.26 0.66 13.70
C PRO A 119 3.43 0.26 12.80
N MET A 120 4.66 0.65 13.14
CA MET A 120 5.82 0.38 12.28
C MET A 120 6.10 -1.12 12.14
N ILE A 121 5.78 -1.94 13.13
CA ILE A 121 5.96 -3.40 13.05
C ILE A 121 5.00 -3.98 12.01
N GLU A 122 3.73 -3.59 12.07
CA GLU A 122 2.73 -4.05 11.10
C GLU A 122 3.04 -3.54 9.69
N ILE A 123 3.51 -2.30 9.58
CA ILE A 123 3.91 -1.73 8.29
C ILE A 123 5.07 -2.54 7.68
N GLN A 124 6.03 -2.96 8.49
CA GLN A 124 7.12 -3.81 7.99
C GLN A 124 6.58 -5.16 7.49
N HIS A 125 5.62 -5.76 8.20
CA HIS A 125 4.98 -7.00 7.76
C HIS A 125 4.26 -6.82 6.44
N ILE A 126 3.58 -5.69 6.24
CA ILE A 126 2.89 -5.40 4.98
C ILE A 126 3.90 -5.32 3.83
N MET A 127 5.02 -4.66 4.03
CA MET A 127 6.07 -4.57 3.02
C MET A 127 6.63 -5.95 2.68
N ASP A 128 6.84 -6.80 3.68
CA ASP A 128 7.29 -8.18 3.48
C ASP A 128 6.27 -9.01 2.71
N ASP A 129 4.98 -8.83 3.00
CA ASP A 129 3.89 -9.51 2.29
C ASP A 129 3.85 -9.11 0.82
N LEU A 130 4.07 -7.84 0.51
CA LEU A 130 4.11 -7.37 -0.88
C LEU A 130 5.30 -7.95 -1.64
N LEU A 131 6.45 -8.08 -0.98
CA LEU A 131 7.62 -8.74 -1.58
C LEU A 131 7.33 -10.22 -1.87
N SER A 132 6.65 -10.90 -0.96
CA SER A 132 6.23 -12.30 -1.15
C SER A 132 5.22 -12.41 -2.28
N PHE A 133 4.28 -11.49 -2.35
CA PHE A 133 3.30 -11.40 -3.43
C PHE A 133 3.98 -11.29 -4.78
N TRP A 134 4.93 -10.37 -4.93
CA TRP A 134 5.66 -10.20 -6.18
C TRP A 134 6.48 -11.42 -6.56
N GLY A 135 7.09 -12.10 -5.59
CA GLY A 135 7.82 -13.32 -5.83
C GLY A 135 6.93 -14.42 -6.44
N ILE A 136 5.71 -14.58 -5.92
CA ILE A 136 4.75 -15.54 -6.45
C ILE A 136 4.29 -15.15 -7.86
N ILE A 137 4.00 -13.85 -8.08
CA ILE A 137 3.57 -13.36 -9.39
C ILE A 137 4.66 -13.59 -10.45
N ASP A 138 5.90 -13.28 -10.12
CA ASP A 138 7.03 -13.49 -11.03
C ASP A 138 7.15 -14.96 -11.46
N ASP A 139 6.99 -15.89 -10.51
CA ASP A 139 7.05 -17.32 -10.80
C ASP A 139 5.93 -17.78 -11.72
N GLN A 140 4.76 -17.16 -11.63
CA GLN A 140 3.59 -17.55 -12.42
C GLN A 140 3.58 -16.96 -13.82
N ILE A 141 4.15 -15.77 -13.99
CA ILE A 141 4.10 -15.04 -15.25
C ILE A 141 5.26 -15.47 -16.17
N ASP A 142 6.38 -15.85 -15.62
CA ASP A 142 7.49 -16.38 -16.39
C ASP A 142 7.10 -17.73 -17.05
#